data_5c21db838e7833da416226784545cc8d
#
_entry.id   5c21db838e7833da416226784545cc8d
#
_cell.length_a   1.000
_cell.length_b   1.000
_cell.length_c   1.000
_cell.angle_alpha   90.00
_cell.angle_beta   90.00
_cell.angle_gamma   90.00
#
_symmetry.space_group_name_H-M   'P 1'
#
loop_
_entity.id
_entity.type
_entity.pdbx_description
1 polymer ?
#
loop_
_entity_poly.entity_id
_entity_poly.type
_entity_poly.pdbx_seq_one_letter_code
_entity_poly.pdbx_strand_id
1 'polypeptide(L)'
;MDLEEAGLGWNRLGAQALRALVGRSAMGLALRLGLIHALVDATCAAILYAEVALDRLPYETLVVLVLLYNSLAFGSQWLVGILSDLKGAYRSTAVVGTLLIAAAAVAEPLNPWTGAALAGIGNACFHVGAGAVVLRQSYGRAAESGVFVGPGALGLVTGLWLGLHSALWRLPLVTLLLGSSLWLPRLVPSLAAPAGPRPRASASWLALLVALLLGSVAVRAAIGGLLSGSWRTPAFAAFALAAAALAGKCIGGLWSDRLGWRSSSTVALLLAAPLVAAGLQRFDTALTGMLVLQFTMPVTLAAVYLALPRWPGLAYGLPCLALLLGALPGLTGLLDPVAFKPFAAPLVIFSALMFFVGLRKRLDTGKNMGPTGPVRPLTAW
;
A
#
# COMPACT_ATOMS: atom_id res chain seq x y z
N MET A 1 37.54 -30.87 -21.71
CA MET A 1 36.10 -30.51 -21.56
C MET A 1 35.82 -30.57 -20.07
N ASP A 2 35.92 -29.38 -19.44
CA ASP A 2 36.00 -29.25 -17.99
C ASP A 2 34.69 -29.57 -17.29
N LEU A 3 34.75 -30.52 -16.36
CA LEU A 3 33.62 -30.91 -15.49
C LEU A 3 33.14 -29.76 -14.57
N GLU A 4 33.96 -28.73 -14.40
CA GLU A 4 33.59 -27.51 -13.64
C GLU A 4 32.59 -26.62 -14.39
N GLU A 5 32.64 -26.49 -15.71
CA GLU A 5 31.66 -25.70 -16.47
C GLU A 5 30.26 -26.33 -16.46
N ALA A 6 30.19 -27.67 -16.45
CA ALA A 6 28.91 -28.38 -16.36
C ALA A 6 28.24 -28.18 -14.98
N GLY A 7 29.03 -28.18 -13.90
CA GLY A 7 28.50 -27.95 -12.52
C GLY A 7 27.95 -26.56 -12.30
N LEU A 8 28.56 -25.53 -12.90
CA LEU A 8 28.08 -24.14 -12.84
C LEU A 8 26.76 -23.94 -13.62
N GLY A 9 26.54 -24.69 -14.69
CA GLY A 9 25.30 -24.65 -15.48
C GLY A 9 24.08 -25.20 -14.70
N TRP A 10 24.23 -26.32 -14.03
CA TRP A 10 23.19 -26.94 -13.22
C TRP A 10 22.79 -26.08 -12.01
N ASN A 11 23.76 -25.47 -11.34
CA ASN A 11 23.49 -24.56 -10.21
C ASN A 11 22.73 -23.28 -10.65
N ARG A 12 23.03 -22.76 -11.83
CA ARG A 12 22.31 -21.58 -12.39
C ARG A 12 20.89 -21.92 -12.79
N LEU A 13 20.65 -23.06 -13.45
CA LEU A 13 19.33 -23.52 -13.86
C LEU A 13 18.46 -23.86 -12.62
N GLY A 14 19.02 -24.55 -11.63
CA GLY A 14 18.34 -24.84 -10.37
C GLY A 14 17.98 -23.58 -9.61
N ALA A 15 18.89 -22.60 -9.55
CA ALA A 15 18.61 -21.30 -8.93
C ALA A 15 17.55 -20.50 -9.69
N GLN A 16 17.49 -20.58 -11.02
CA GLN A 16 16.45 -19.93 -11.81
C GLN A 16 15.09 -20.60 -11.64
N ALA A 17 15.02 -21.93 -11.63
CA ALA A 17 13.81 -22.70 -11.38
C ALA A 17 13.27 -22.45 -9.97
N LEU A 18 14.15 -22.43 -8.96
CA LEU A 18 13.79 -22.10 -7.58
C LEU A 18 13.27 -20.66 -7.45
N ARG A 19 13.92 -19.68 -8.12
CA ARG A 19 13.45 -18.30 -8.17
C ARG A 19 12.08 -18.17 -8.84
N ALA A 20 11.80 -18.93 -9.89
CA ALA A 20 10.51 -18.96 -10.58
C ALA A 20 9.40 -19.54 -9.68
N LEU A 21 9.71 -20.63 -8.95
CA LEU A 21 8.79 -21.25 -7.97
C LEU A 21 8.50 -20.33 -6.80
N VAL A 22 9.54 -19.75 -6.19
CA VAL A 22 9.41 -18.80 -5.08
C VAL A 22 8.66 -17.54 -5.54
N GLY A 23 8.94 -17.04 -6.75
CA GLY A 23 8.23 -15.91 -7.33
C GLY A 23 6.74 -16.15 -7.52
N ARG A 24 6.34 -17.37 -7.97
CA ARG A 24 4.93 -17.75 -8.09
C ARG A 24 4.25 -17.84 -6.72
N SER A 25 4.92 -18.35 -5.71
CA SER A 25 4.39 -18.41 -4.35
C SER A 25 4.24 -17.01 -3.72
N ALA A 26 5.19 -16.11 -3.93
CA ALA A 26 5.14 -14.74 -3.43
C ALA A 26 4.00 -13.94 -4.09
N MET A 27 3.83 -14.06 -5.41
CA MET A 27 2.72 -13.43 -6.13
C MET A 27 1.36 -13.97 -5.67
N GLY A 28 1.24 -15.29 -5.47
CA GLY A 28 0.02 -15.91 -4.94
C GLY A 28 -0.30 -15.45 -3.52
N LEU A 29 0.72 -15.25 -2.68
CA LEU A 29 0.58 -14.68 -1.34
C LEU A 29 0.11 -13.22 -1.42
N ALA A 30 0.75 -12.40 -2.25
CA ALA A 30 0.39 -10.99 -2.45
C ALA A 30 -1.06 -10.84 -2.91
N LEU A 31 -1.52 -11.68 -3.84
CA LEU A 31 -2.90 -11.66 -4.30
C LEU A 31 -3.91 -11.99 -3.17
N ARG A 32 -3.66 -13.05 -2.40
CA ARG A 32 -4.55 -13.45 -1.29
C ARG A 32 -4.60 -12.39 -0.20
N LEU A 33 -3.43 -11.85 0.19
CA LEU A 33 -3.37 -10.74 1.15
C LEU A 33 -3.99 -9.46 0.58
N GLY A 34 -3.89 -9.22 -0.73
CA GLY A 34 -4.55 -8.11 -1.42
C GLY A 34 -6.08 -8.20 -1.40
N LEU A 35 -6.65 -9.41 -1.51
CA LEU A 35 -8.09 -9.61 -1.35
C LEU A 35 -8.54 -9.32 0.09
N ILE A 36 -7.77 -9.78 1.10
CA ILE A 36 -8.06 -9.44 2.50
C ILE A 36 -7.86 -7.94 2.75
N HIS A 37 -6.88 -7.29 2.10
CA HIS A 37 -6.69 -5.84 2.13
C HIS A 37 -7.94 -5.10 1.61
N ALA A 38 -8.50 -5.53 0.47
CA ALA A 38 -9.75 -4.95 -0.02
C ALA A 38 -10.90 -5.08 0.98
N LEU A 39 -11.02 -6.24 1.64
CA LEU A 39 -12.03 -6.47 2.69
C LEU A 39 -11.81 -5.57 3.91
N VAL A 40 -10.57 -5.41 4.36
CA VAL A 40 -10.17 -4.53 5.46
C VAL A 40 -10.56 -3.09 5.15
N ASP A 41 -10.15 -2.57 3.98
CA ASP A 41 -10.46 -1.20 3.58
C ASP A 41 -11.96 -0.99 3.37
N ALA A 42 -12.66 -1.99 2.82
CA ALA A 42 -14.11 -1.93 2.68
C ALA A 42 -14.83 -1.84 4.03
N THR A 43 -14.40 -2.64 5.00
CA THR A 43 -15.05 -2.62 6.33
C THR A 43 -14.75 -1.32 7.05
N CYS A 44 -13.51 -0.83 7.05
CA CYS A 44 -13.15 0.45 7.66
C CYS A 44 -13.92 1.62 7.04
N ALA A 45 -14.02 1.66 5.71
CA ALA A 45 -14.78 2.70 5.02
C ALA A 45 -16.28 2.60 5.35
N ALA A 46 -16.85 1.40 5.38
CA ALA A 46 -18.26 1.20 5.72
C ALA A 46 -18.59 1.66 7.15
N ILE A 47 -17.70 1.43 8.13
CA ILE A 47 -17.82 1.92 9.50
C ILE A 47 -17.92 3.46 9.52
N LEU A 48 -17.02 4.16 8.84
CA LEU A 48 -16.99 5.62 8.85
C LEU A 48 -18.17 6.25 8.10
N TYR A 49 -18.54 5.67 6.95
CA TYR A 49 -19.59 6.23 6.12
C TYR A 49 -21.01 5.84 6.56
N ALA A 50 -21.15 4.83 7.40
CA ALA A 50 -22.43 4.53 8.06
C ALA A 50 -22.90 5.70 8.94
N GLU A 51 -21.98 6.39 9.62
CA GLU A 51 -22.33 7.58 10.43
C GLU A 51 -22.78 8.76 9.56
N VAL A 52 -22.22 8.91 8.35
CA VAL A 52 -22.68 9.91 7.38
C VAL A 52 -24.11 9.60 6.91
N ALA A 53 -24.40 8.33 6.60
CA ALA A 53 -25.72 7.89 6.13
C ALA A 53 -26.82 8.04 7.20
N LEU A 54 -26.45 7.89 8.47
CA LEU A 54 -27.38 7.95 9.59
C LEU A 54 -27.69 9.39 10.06
N ASP A 55 -26.95 10.37 9.54
CA ASP A 55 -27.07 11.81 9.93
C ASP A 55 -27.09 12.05 11.43
N ARG A 56 -26.35 11.23 12.19
CA ARG A 56 -26.33 11.24 13.65
C ARG A 56 -25.39 12.28 14.23
N LEU A 57 -24.43 12.73 13.47
CA LEU A 57 -23.33 13.59 13.93
C LEU A 57 -23.27 14.88 13.12
N PRO A 58 -23.02 16.03 13.75
CA PRO A 58 -22.70 17.27 13.05
C PRO A 58 -21.52 17.09 12.12
N TYR A 59 -21.49 17.85 11.04
CA TYR A 59 -20.44 17.78 10.02
C TYR A 59 -19.02 17.92 10.60
N GLU A 60 -18.82 18.87 11.51
CA GLU A 60 -17.54 19.10 12.18
C GLU A 60 -17.09 17.87 12.97
N THR A 61 -18.03 17.20 13.64
CA THR A 61 -17.77 15.96 14.39
C THR A 61 -17.39 14.81 13.45
N LEU A 62 -18.05 14.69 12.29
CA LEU A 62 -17.69 13.72 11.26
C LEU A 62 -16.27 13.96 10.72
N VAL A 63 -15.89 15.22 10.48
CA VAL A 63 -14.52 15.57 10.05
C VAL A 63 -13.50 15.13 11.10
N VAL A 64 -13.75 15.40 12.39
CA VAL A 64 -12.83 14.99 13.46
C VAL A 64 -12.77 13.46 13.58
N LEU A 65 -13.90 12.76 13.42
CA LEU A 65 -13.95 11.29 13.42
C LEU A 65 -13.10 10.68 12.27
N VAL A 66 -13.24 11.25 11.08
CA VAL A 66 -12.43 10.84 9.90
C VAL A 66 -10.95 11.15 10.11
N LEU A 67 -10.61 12.29 10.71
CA LEU A 67 -9.23 12.64 11.05
C LEU A 67 -8.64 11.70 12.10
N LEU A 68 -9.41 11.35 13.14
CA LEU A 68 -9.02 10.37 14.16
C LEU A 68 -8.68 9.03 13.49
N TYR A 69 -9.62 8.51 12.69
CA TYR A 69 -9.40 7.26 11.98
C TYR A 69 -8.14 7.30 11.11
N ASN A 70 -8.00 8.33 10.24
CA ASN A 70 -6.85 8.43 9.35
C ASN A 70 -5.52 8.58 10.09
N SER A 71 -5.50 9.33 11.20
CA SER A 71 -4.33 9.50 12.06
C SER A 71 -3.91 8.17 12.69
N LEU A 72 -4.87 7.35 13.13
CA LEU A 72 -4.59 6.02 13.66
C LEU A 72 -4.26 5.02 12.54
N ALA A 73 -5.01 5.02 11.43
CA ALA A 73 -4.85 4.06 10.35
C ALA A 73 -3.55 4.24 9.57
N PHE A 74 -3.18 5.48 9.25
CA PHE A 74 -1.99 5.77 8.42
C PHE A 74 -0.86 6.39 9.23
N GLY A 75 -1.19 7.24 10.20
CA GLY A 75 -0.22 7.94 11.02
C GLY A 75 0.51 7.05 12.02
N SER A 76 -0.08 5.95 12.49
CA SER A 76 0.52 5.04 13.47
C SER A 76 1.29 3.87 12.86
N GLN A 77 1.19 3.62 11.53
CA GLN A 77 1.77 2.43 10.91
C GLN A 77 3.29 2.30 11.08
N TRP A 78 4.01 3.41 11.08
CA TRP A 78 5.46 3.38 11.32
C TRP A 78 5.81 2.90 12.73
N LEU A 79 5.01 3.26 13.76
CA LEU A 79 5.18 2.78 15.14
C LEU A 79 4.85 1.29 15.25
N VAL A 80 3.69 0.88 14.70
CA VAL A 80 3.29 -0.54 14.62
C VAL A 80 4.36 -1.33 13.85
N GLY A 81 4.95 -0.71 12.81
CA GLY A 81 6.03 -1.28 12.02
C GLY A 81 7.27 -1.58 12.86
N ILE A 82 7.76 -0.61 13.60
CA ILE A 82 8.91 -0.79 14.51
C ILE A 82 8.63 -1.91 15.53
N LEU A 83 7.46 -1.89 16.17
CA LEU A 83 7.10 -2.89 17.17
C LEU A 83 7.03 -4.31 16.57
N SER A 84 6.49 -4.44 15.36
CA SER A 84 6.40 -5.71 14.65
C SER A 84 7.78 -6.20 14.19
N ASP A 85 8.66 -5.28 13.76
CA ASP A 85 10.02 -5.61 13.34
C ASP A 85 10.88 -6.10 14.52
N LEU A 86 10.80 -5.44 15.67
CA LEU A 86 11.54 -5.82 16.89
C LEU A 86 11.18 -7.23 17.38
N LYS A 87 9.90 -7.61 17.23
CA LYS A 87 9.39 -8.90 17.73
C LYS A 87 9.29 -9.98 16.64
N GLY A 88 9.46 -9.65 15.36
CA GLY A 88 9.14 -10.56 14.25
C GLY A 88 7.66 -10.96 14.19
N ALA A 89 6.76 -10.11 14.72
CA ALA A 89 5.38 -10.47 15.04
C ALA A 89 4.37 -10.18 13.91
N TYR A 90 4.80 -10.22 12.64
CA TYR A 90 3.98 -9.78 11.49
C TYR A 90 2.66 -10.55 11.35
N ARG A 91 2.69 -11.87 11.57
CA ARG A 91 1.51 -12.73 11.51
C ARG A 91 0.46 -12.32 12.56
N SER A 92 0.87 -12.23 13.81
CA SER A 92 -0.03 -11.87 14.91
C SER A 92 -0.52 -10.43 14.76
N THR A 93 0.32 -9.52 14.28
CA THR A 93 -0.07 -8.14 13.99
C THR A 93 -1.17 -8.08 12.92
N ALA A 94 -1.06 -8.85 11.83
CA ALA A 94 -2.09 -8.91 10.81
C ALA A 94 -3.41 -9.52 11.33
N VAL A 95 -3.34 -10.58 12.14
CA VAL A 95 -4.53 -11.21 12.76
C VAL A 95 -5.21 -10.24 13.74
N VAL A 96 -4.45 -9.61 14.63
CA VAL A 96 -4.98 -8.61 15.56
C VAL A 96 -5.67 -7.48 14.79
N GLY A 97 -5.07 -7.06 13.66
CA GLY A 97 -5.67 -6.03 12.79
C GLY A 97 -7.08 -6.40 12.33
N THR A 98 -7.26 -7.59 11.76
CA THR A 98 -8.58 -8.04 11.28
C THR A 98 -9.60 -8.23 12.41
N LEU A 99 -9.17 -8.71 13.58
CA LEU A 99 -10.03 -8.86 14.77
C LEU A 99 -10.47 -7.51 15.32
N LEU A 100 -9.57 -6.51 15.40
CA LEU A 100 -9.91 -5.16 15.84
C LEU A 100 -10.91 -4.49 14.90
N ILE A 101 -10.81 -4.68 13.59
CA ILE A 101 -11.76 -4.13 12.63
C ILE A 101 -13.13 -4.83 12.75
N ALA A 102 -13.15 -6.14 12.97
CA ALA A 102 -14.40 -6.86 13.23
C ALA A 102 -15.06 -6.34 14.53
N ALA A 103 -14.28 -6.13 15.59
CA ALA A 103 -14.77 -5.52 16.84
C ALA A 103 -15.23 -4.06 16.63
N ALA A 104 -14.56 -3.29 15.78
CA ALA A 104 -14.94 -1.92 15.42
C ALA A 104 -16.34 -1.86 14.78
N ALA A 105 -16.63 -2.79 13.85
CA ALA A 105 -17.93 -2.86 13.19
C ALA A 105 -19.08 -3.21 14.15
N VAL A 106 -18.77 -3.88 15.27
CA VAL A 106 -19.75 -4.15 16.35
C VAL A 106 -19.84 -2.99 17.33
N ALA A 107 -18.73 -2.30 17.60
CA ALA A 107 -18.69 -1.19 18.57
C ALA A 107 -19.24 0.13 18.00
N GLU A 108 -19.14 0.36 16.69
CA GLU A 108 -19.53 1.64 16.05
C GLU A 108 -20.98 2.04 16.32
N PRO A 109 -22.01 1.16 16.26
CA PRO A 109 -23.37 1.56 16.55
C PRO A 109 -23.62 2.02 18.00
N LEU A 110 -22.75 1.58 18.92
CA LEU A 110 -22.80 1.95 20.34
C LEU A 110 -22.03 3.23 20.60
N ASN A 111 -20.88 3.38 19.96
CA ASN A 111 -20.03 4.56 20.09
C ASN A 111 -19.15 4.72 18.81
N PRO A 112 -19.45 5.73 17.97
CA PRO A 112 -18.69 5.97 16.73
C PRO A 112 -17.20 6.22 16.94
N TRP A 113 -16.82 6.87 18.05
CA TRP A 113 -15.42 7.15 18.39
C TRP A 113 -14.64 5.87 18.67
N THR A 114 -15.25 4.95 19.43
CA THR A 114 -14.66 3.62 19.67
C THR A 114 -14.57 2.82 18.39
N GLY A 115 -15.61 2.85 17.55
CA GLY A 115 -15.59 2.23 16.22
C GLY A 115 -14.46 2.76 15.35
N ALA A 116 -14.33 4.08 15.21
CA ALA A 116 -13.28 4.71 14.42
C ALA A 116 -11.87 4.42 14.96
N ALA A 117 -11.69 4.44 16.29
CA ALA A 117 -10.39 4.17 16.91
C ALA A 117 -9.95 2.71 16.70
N LEU A 118 -10.84 1.75 16.96
CA LEU A 118 -10.57 0.32 16.74
C LEU A 118 -10.32 0.01 15.26
N ALA A 119 -11.11 0.60 14.35
CA ALA A 119 -10.92 0.45 12.92
C ALA A 119 -9.57 1.02 12.48
N GLY A 120 -9.18 2.21 12.96
CA GLY A 120 -7.91 2.84 12.63
C GLY A 120 -6.69 2.03 13.09
N ILE A 121 -6.68 1.60 14.36
CA ILE A 121 -5.60 0.76 14.90
C ILE A 121 -5.58 -0.60 14.20
N GLY A 122 -6.74 -1.20 13.97
CA GLY A 122 -6.88 -2.47 13.27
C GLY A 122 -6.37 -2.39 11.83
N ASN A 123 -6.69 -1.31 11.11
CA ASN A 123 -6.18 -1.03 9.77
C ASN A 123 -4.65 -0.93 9.77
N ALA A 124 -4.07 -0.15 10.70
CA ALA A 124 -2.61 -0.04 10.82
C ALA A 124 -1.94 -1.39 11.08
N CYS A 125 -2.49 -2.19 11.99
CA CYS A 125 -1.97 -3.53 12.31
C CYS A 125 -2.03 -4.47 11.10
N PHE A 126 -3.15 -4.55 10.40
CA PHE A 126 -3.27 -5.43 9.23
C PHE A 126 -2.30 -5.01 8.11
N HIS A 127 -2.28 -3.73 7.78
CA HIS A 127 -1.44 -3.19 6.70
C HIS A 127 0.05 -3.45 6.96
N VAL A 128 0.51 -3.17 8.17
CA VAL A 128 1.91 -3.40 8.55
C VAL A 128 2.23 -4.89 8.56
N GLY A 129 1.40 -5.71 9.22
CA GLY A 129 1.64 -7.14 9.35
C GLY A 129 1.68 -7.85 7.98
N ALA A 130 0.69 -7.60 7.12
CA ALA A 130 0.61 -8.18 5.78
C ALA A 130 1.64 -7.55 4.82
N GLY A 131 1.77 -6.21 4.84
CA GLY A 131 2.66 -5.48 3.95
C GLY A 131 4.14 -5.81 4.17
N ALA A 132 4.60 -5.90 5.42
CA ALA A 132 5.96 -6.31 5.76
C ALA A 132 6.28 -7.71 5.23
N VAL A 133 5.33 -8.64 5.32
CA VAL A 133 5.49 -10.01 4.78
C VAL A 133 5.59 -9.99 3.27
N VAL A 134 4.73 -9.22 2.58
CA VAL A 134 4.80 -9.08 1.11
C VAL A 134 6.15 -8.50 0.70
N LEU A 135 6.62 -7.41 1.33
CA LEU A 135 7.93 -6.81 1.04
C LEU A 135 9.08 -7.80 1.22
N ARG A 136 9.06 -8.61 2.27
CA ARG A 136 10.08 -9.64 2.52
C ARG A 136 10.04 -10.76 1.50
N GLN A 137 8.86 -11.23 1.13
CA GLN A 137 8.67 -12.36 0.20
C GLN A 137 8.87 -11.94 -1.27
N SER A 138 8.72 -10.65 -1.59
CA SER A 138 8.97 -10.12 -2.93
C SER A 138 10.46 -10.04 -3.30
N TYR A 139 11.35 -10.22 -2.33
CA TYR A 139 12.82 -10.09 -2.55
C TYR A 139 13.21 -8.80 -3.26
N GLY A 140 12.56 -7.69 -2.91
CA GLY A 140 12.82 -6.38 -3.49
C GLY A 140 12.21 -6.15 -4.88
N ARG A 141 11.20 -6.95 -5.29
CA ARG A 141 10.40 -6.66 -6.49
C ARG A 141 9.22 -5.78 -6.14
N ALA A 142 8.82 -4.93 -7.08
CA ALA A 142 7.69 -4.04 -6.95
C ALA A 142 6.35 -4.71 -7.31
N ALA A 143 6.37 -5.74 -8.15
CA ALA A 143 5.17 -6.40 -8.66
C ALA A 143 4.24 -6.92 -7.57
N GLU A 144 4.75 -7.64 -6.60
CA GLU A 144 3.97 -8.20 -5.49
C GLU A 144 3.39 -7.10 -4.60
N SER A 145 4.15 -6.03 -4.37
CA SER A 145 3.66 -4.86 -3.63
C SER A 145 2.47 -4.21 -4.36
N GLY A 146 2.54 -4.09 -5.69
CA GLY A 146 1.45 -3.56 -6.51
C GLY A 146 0.18 -4.40 -6.42
N VAL A 147 0.32 -5.73 -6.51
CA VAL A 147 -0.79 -6.68 -6.40
C VAL A 147 -1.41 -6.69 -5.01
N PHE A 148 -0.60 -6.48 -3.96
CA PHE A 148 -1.10 -6.38 -2.59
C PHE A 148 -1.86 -5.08 -2.33
N VAL A 149 -1.31 -3.92 -2.74
CA VAL A 149 -1.92 -2.62 -2.42
C VAL A 149 -2.97 -2.16 -3.43
N GLY A 150 -3.05 -2.80 -4.60
CA GLY A 150 -4.02 -2.45 -5.64
C GLY A 150 -5.48 -2.63 -5.19
N PRO A 151 -5.87 -3.83 -4.71
CA PRO A 151 -7.26 -4.15 -4.36
C PRO A 151 -7.86 -3.27 -3.27
N GLY A 152 -7.06 -2.70 -2.36
CA GLY A 152 -7.53 -1.77 -1.32
C GLY A 152 -8.28 -0.56 -1.89
N ALA A 153 -7.90 -0.08 -3.08
CA ALA A 153 -8.60 1.05 -3.72
C ALA A 153 -10.06 0.71 -4.05
N LEU A 154 -10.34 -0.49 -4.55
CA LEU A 154 -11.71 -0.96 -4.78
C LEU A 154 -12.42 -1.24 -3.45
N GLY A 155 -11.71 -1.82 -2.47
CA GLY A 155 -12.24 -2.03 -1.12
C GLY A 155 -12.76 -0.73 -0.51
N LEU A 156 -11.96 0.32 -0.54
CA LEU A 156 -12.31 1.64 -0.01
C LEU A 156 -13.63 2.16 -0.60
N VAL A 157 -13.77 2.17 -1.93
CA VAL A 157 -14.97 2.69 -2.62
C VAL A 157 -16.18 1.78 -2.38
N THR A 158 -15.97 0.45 -2.35
CA THR A 158 -17.02 -0.51 -2.02
C THR A 158 -17.55 -0.28 -0.61
N GLY A 159 -16.67 -0.11 0.37
CA GLY A 159 -17.04 0.16 1.76
C GLY A 159 -17.77 1.50 1.92
N LEU A 160 -17.29 2.54 1.25
CA LEU A 160 -17.96 3.83 1.19
C LEU A 160 -19.40 3.67 0.68
N TRP A 161 -19.57 2.99 -0.45
CA TRP A 161 -20.89 2.76 -1.03
C TRP A 161 -21.80 1.93 -0.11
N LEU A 162 -21.28 0.85 0.47
CA LEU A 162 -22.02 -0.01 1.42
C LEU A 162 -22.45 0.76 2.67
N GLY A 163 -21.53 1.53 3.26
CA GLY A 163 -21.83 2.34 4.46
C GLY A 163 -22.93 3.37 4.21
N LEU A 164 -22.93 4.00 3.03
CA LEU A 164 -23.91 5.01 2.66
C LEU A 164 -25.31 4.43 2.30
N HIS A 165 -25.39 3.20 1.75
CA HIS A 165 -26.60 2.71 1.13
C HIS A 165 -27.20 1.44 1.75
N SER A 166 -26.52 0.81 2.71
CA SER A 166 -26.99 -0.47 3.25
C SER A 166 -26.71 -0.57 4.74
N ALA A 167 -27.74 -0.87 5.52
CA ALA A 167 -27.58 -1.22 6.95
C ALA A 167 -27.09 -2.67 7.15
N LEU A 168 -27.15 -3.50 6.11
CA LEU A 168 -26.88 -4.94 6.19
C LEU A 168 -25.42 -5.32 5.94
N TRP A 169 -24.54 -4.37 5.69
CA TRP A 169 -23.14 -4.64 5.37
C TRP A 169 -22.34 -5.31 6.53
N ARG A 170 -22.76 -5.06 7.77
CA ARG A 170 -22.00 -5.49 8.96
C ARG A 170 -21.82 -7.01 9.02
N LEU A 171 -22.91 -7.76 8.91
CA LEU A 171 -22.87 -9.22 9.07
C LEU A 171 -21.94 -9.89 8.04
N PRO A 172 -22.07 -9.67 6.72
CA PRO A 172 -21.18 -10.31 5.75
C PRO A 172 -19.72 -9.87 5.90
N LEU A 173 -19.44 -8.57 6.10
CA LEU A 173 -18.05 -8.11 6.22
C LEU A 173 -17.38 -8.61 7.50
N VAL A 174 -18.08 -8.59 8.64
CA VAL A 174 -17.58 -9.14 9.91
C VAL A 174 -17.31 -10.63 9.79
N THR A 175 -18.23 -11.40 9.19
CA THR A 175 -18.05 -12.84 8.99
C THR A 175 -16.83 -13.15 8.11
N LEU A 176 -16.64 -12.39 7.02
CA LEU A 176 -15.48 -12.53 6.15
C LEU A 176 -14.17 -12.14 6.85
N LEU A 177 -14.17 -11.10 7.70
CA LEU A 177 -13.01 -10.71 8.50
C LEU A 177 -12.64 -11.78 9.52
N LEU A 178 -13.61 -12.33 10.24
CA LEU A 178 -13.38 -13.42 11.19
C LEU A 178 -12.87 -14.67 10.48
N GLY A 179 -13.45 -15.05 9.33
CA GLY A 179 -12.93 -16.12 8.48
C GLY A 179 -11.50 -15.86 8.03
N SER A 180 -11.18 -14.62 7.63
CA SER A 180 -9.83 -14.21 7.26
C SER A 180 -8.87 -14.31 8.45
N SER A 181 -9.30 -13.92 9.65
CA SER A 181 -8.49 -14.00 10.88
C SER A 181 -8.09 -15.45 11.20
N LEU A 182 -9.00 -16.41 10.98
CA LEU A 182 -8.72 -17.83 11.14
C LEU A 182 -7.79 -18.40 10.05
N TRP A 183 -7.80 -17.79 8.87
CA TRP A 183 -7.00 -18.25 7.73
C TRP A 183 -5.61 -17.60 7.67
N LEU A 184 -5.47 -16.35 8.12
CA LEU A 184 -4.20 -15.62 8.13
C LEU A 184 -3.02 -16.38 8.77
N PRO A 185 -3.17 -17.11 9.90
CA PRO A 185 -2.07 -17.88 10.48
C PRO A 185 -1.51 -18.99 9.57
N ARG A 186 -2.35 -19.51 8.66
CA ARG A 186 -1.93 -20.50 7.65
C ARG A 186 -1.35 -19.84 6.41
N LEU A 187 -1.82 -18.66 6.07
CA LEU A 187 -1.41 -17.92 4.89
C LEU A 187 -0.10 -17.17 5.10
N VAL A 188 0.04 -16.49 6.24
CA VAL A 188 1.20 -15.67 6.57
C VAL A 188 2.28 -16.53 7.21
N PRO A 189 3.47 -16.68 6.57
CA PRO A 189 4.56 -17.45 7.16
C PRO A 189 5.05 -16.83 8.47
N SER A 190 5.46 -17.68 9.42
CA SER A 190 6.20 -17.21 10.59
C SER A 190 7.59 -16.80 10.15
N LEU A 191 7.87 -15.52 10.21
CA LEU A 191 9.16 -14.97 9.83
C LEU A 191 9.89 -14.57 11.10
N ALA A 192 11.14 -15.02 11.26
CA ALA A 192 12.02 -14.53 12.31
C ALA A 192 12.25 -13.01 12.17
N ALA A 193 12.67 -12.37 13.25
CA ALA A 193 13.09 -10.97 13.21
C ALA A 193 14.10 -10.75 12.05
N PRO A 194 14.01 -9.65 11.32
CA PRO A 194 14.80 -9.49 10.09
C PRO A 194 16.29 -9.36 10.39
N ALA A 195 17.07 -10.33 9.92
CA ALA A 195 18.52 -10.32 9.90
C ALA A 195 18.99 -10.14 8.45
N GLY A 196 18.78 -8.96 7.87
CA GLY A 196 19.22 -8.67 6.50
C GLY A 196 20.63 -8.06 6.44
N PRO A 197 21.33 -8.19 5.30
CA PRO A 197 22.59 -7.46 5.09
C PRO A 197 22.35 -5.96 5.16
N ARG A 198 23.36 -5.22 5.63
CA ARG A 198 23.32 -3.75 5.58
C ARG A 198 23.40 -3.30 4.12
N PRO A 199 22.62 -2.29 3.71
CA PRO A 199 22.80 -1.69 2.40
C PRO A 199 24.24 -1.19 2.23
N ARG A 200 24.83 -1.42 1.06
CA ARG A 200 26.20 -0.95 0.75
C ARG A 200 26.29 0.57 0.52
N ALA A 201 25.14 1.23 0.34
CA ALA A 201 25.10 2.67 0.16
C ALA A 201 25.33 3.43 1.48
N SER A 202 25.83 4.67 1.40
CA SER A 202 26.01 5.52 2.57
C SER A 202 24.66 5.84 3.25
N ALA A 203 24.67 5.98 4.58
CA ALA A 203 23.47 6.29 5.36
C ALA A 203 22.82 7.61 4.90
N SER A 204 23.62 8.62 4.58
CA SER A 204 23.13 9.91 4.08
C SER A 204 22.41 9.77 2.74
N TRP A 205 22.91 8.92 1.84
CA TRP A 205 22.24 8.64 0.58
C TRP A 205 20.91 7.90 0.77
N LEU A 206 20.88 6.90 1.65
CA LEU A 206 19.66 6.16 1.95
C LEU A 206 18.59 7.06 2.60
N ALA A 207 19.00 7.94 3.52
CA ALA A 207 18.10 8.93 4.11
C ALA A 207 17.53 9.89 3.07
N LEU A 208 18.36 10.40 2.16
CA LEU A 208 17.91 11.26 1.05
C LEU A 208 16.95 10.52 0.11
N LEU A 209 17.25 9.29 -0.27
CA LEU A 209 16.39 8.44 -1.08
C LEU A 209 15.00 8.30 -0.44
N VAL A 210 14.97 7.89 0.84
CA VAL A 210 13.71 7.72 1.59
C VAL A 210 12.95 9.05 1.64
N ALA A 211 13.61 10.16 2.01
CA ALA A 211 12.97 11.47 2.08
C ALA A 211 12.35 11.90 0.75
N LEU A 212 13.07 11.73 -0.38
CA LEU A 212 12.57 12.07 -1.71
C LEU A 212 11.38 11.19 -2.12
N LEU A 213 11.45 9.88 -1.83
CA LEU A 213 10.35 8.98 -2.13
C LEU A 213 9.11 9.27 -1.29
N LEU A 214 9.26 9.57 0.01
CA LEU A 214 8.16 9.96 0.89
C LEU A 214 7.56 11.31 0.48
N GLY A 215 8.39 12.30 0.15
CA GLY A 215 7.93 13.58 -0.41
C GLY A 215 7.11 13.39 -1.69
N SER A 216 7.58 12.52 -2.59
CA SER A 216 6.84 12.16 -3.80
C SER A 216 5.49 11.48 -3.47
N VAL A 217 5.42 10.62 -2.43
CA VAL A 217 4.16 10.01 -1.97
C VAL A 217 3.20 11.09 -1.48
N ALA A 218 3.66 12.02 -0.64
CA ALA A 218 2.81 13.08 -0.11
C ALA A 218 2.22 13.97 -1.24
N VAL A 219 3.04 14.37 -2.20
CA VAL A 219 2.57 15.12 -3.38
C VAL A 219 1.52 14.33 -4.15
N ARG A 220 1.77 13.06 -4.45
CA ARG A 220 0.83 12.21 -5.19
C ARG A 220 -0.46 11.93 -4.42
N ALA A 221 -0.40 11.86 -3.09
CA ALA A 221 -1.58 11.71 -2.25
C ALA A 221 -2.49 12.95 -2.34
N ALA A 222 -1.93 14.16 -2.26
CA ALA A 222 -2.66 15.40 -2.44
C ALA A 222 -3.33 15.47 -3.82
N ILE A 223 -2.57 15.18 -4.87
CA ILE A 223 -3.05 15.19 -6.27
C ILE A 223 -4.10 14.11 -6.53
N GLY A 224 -3.87 12.90 -6.04
CA GLY A 224 -4.84 11.79 -6.16
C GLY A 224 -6.14 12.09 -5.44
N GLY A 225 -6.06 12.72 -4.26
CA GLY A 225 -7.22 13.21 -3.50
C GLY A 225 -8.00 14.29 -4.25
N LEU A 226 -7.31 15.25 -4.84
CA LEU A 226 -7.92 16.30 -5.67
C LEU A 226 -8.64 15.69 -6.89
N LEU A 227 -7.99 14.78 -7.60
CA LEU A 227 -8.54 14.12 -8.77
C LEU A 227 -9.77 13.28 -8.42
N SER A 228 -9.69 12.46 -7.37
CA SER A 228 -10.82 11.66 -6.88
C SER A 228 -11.95 12.55 -6.36
N GLY A 229 -11.62 13.64 -5.68
CA GLY A 229 -12.60 14.61 -5.17
C GLY A 229 -13.40 15.29 -6.26
N SER A 230 -12.80 15.52 -7.43
CA SER A 230 -13.47 16.14 -8.60
C SER A 230 -14.54 15.21 -9.23
N TRP A 231 -14.49 13.90 -8.96
CA TRP A 231 -15.34 12.87 -9.58
C TRP A 231 -16.02 11.95 -8.55
N ARG A 232 -16.45 12.51 -7.41
CA ARG A 232 -17.13 11.74 -6.37
C ARG A 232 -18.51 11.25 -6.81
N THR A 233 -19.16 12.00 -7.65
CA THR A 233 -20.48 11.69 -8.21
C THR A 233 -20.42 11.75 -9.73
N PRO A 234 -21.10 10.84 -10.42
CA PRO A 234 -21.88 9.71 -9.91
C PRO A 234 -20.99 8.56 -9.38
N ALA A 235 -21.58 7.62 -8.61
CA ALA A 235 -20.85 6.52 -7.95
C ALA A 235 -19.98 5.69 -8.91
N PHE A 236 -20.44 5.45 -10.16
CA PHE A 236 -19.66 4.71 -11.15
C PHE A 236 -18.29 5.36 -11.42
N ALA A 237 -18.19 6.67 -11.35
CA ALA A 237 -16.94 7.39 -11.57
C ALA A 237 -15.92 7.10 -10.45
N ALA A 238 -16.38 7.04 -9.20
CA ALA A 238 -15.54 6.64 -8.06
C ALA A 238 -15.01 5.21 -8.21
N PHE A 239 -15.88 4.25 -8.59
CA PHE A 239 -15.48 2.87 -8.87
C PHE A 239 -14.49 2.77 -10.05
N ALA A 240 -14.73 3.52 -11.13
CA ALA A 240 -13.85 3.52 -12.29
C ALA A 240 -12.46 4.10 -11.95
N LEU A 241 -12.38 5.19 -11.17
CA LEU A 241 -11.11 5.74 -10.68
C LEU A 241 -10.38 4.77 -9.74
N ALA A 242 -11.12 4.07 -8.86
CA ALA A 242 -10.55 3.05 -8.00
C ALA A 242 -10.01 1.86 -8.80
N ALA A 243 -10.72 1.43 -9.84
CA ALA A 243 -10.26 0.39 -10.78
C ALA A 243 -9.00 0.84 -11.55
N ALA A 244 -8.97 2.10 -12.01
CA ALA A 244 -7.79 2.68 -12.64
C ALA A 244 -6.60 2.73 -11.66
N ALA A 245 -6.83 3.08 -10.40
CA ALA A 245 -5.79 3.09 -9.36
C ALA A 245 -5.27 1.67 -9.07
N LEU A 246 -6.15 0.66 -8.96
CA LEU A 246 -5.77 -0.75 -8.84
C LEU A 246 -4.91 -1.18 -10.02
N ALA A 247 -5.40 -0.96 -11.24
CA ALA A 247 -4.70 -1.33 -12.46
C ALA A 247 -3.33 -0.65 -12.53
N GLY A 248 -3.25 0.64 -12.22
CA GLY A 248 -2.01 1.41 -12.18
C GLY A 248 -0.99 0.82 -11.22
N LYS A 249 -1.39 0.46 -10.00
CA LYS A 249 -0.51 -0.17 -9.00
C LYS A 249 -0.02 -1.55 -9.47
N CYS A 250 -0.91 -2.40 -10.00
CA CYS A 250 -0.54 -3.73 -10.47
C CYS A 250 0.39 -3.68 -11.68
N ILE A 251 0.00 -2.94 -12.72
CA ILE A 251 0.77 -2.80 -13.97
C ILE A 251 2.09 -2.09 -13.69
N GLY A 252 2.06 -1.03 -12.86
CA GLY A 252 3.23 -0.27 -12.49
C GLY A 252 4.31 -1.10 -11.83
N GLY A 253 3.95 -1.96 -10.89
CA GLY A 253 4.88 -2.90 -10.26
C GLY A 253 5.50 -3.87 -11.27
N LEU A 254 4.65 -4.52 -12.08
CA LEU A 254 5.07 -5.51 -13.09
C LEU A 254 5.99 -4.92 -14.16
N TRP A 255 5.68 -3.73 -14.67
CA TRP A 255 6.46 -3.09 -15.72
C TRP A 255 7.74 -2.47 -15.19
N SER A 256 7.69 -1.88 -14.01
CA SER A 256 8.87 -1.28 -13.39
C SER A 256 9.96 -2.31 -13.10
N ASP A 257 9.58 -3.53 -12.71
CA ASP A 257 10.53 -4.64 -12.51
C ASP A 257 11.22 -5.10 -13.82
N ARG A 258 10.56 -4.90 -14.98
CA ARG A 258 11.10 -5.24 -16.31
C ARG A 258 11.90 -4.10 -16.93
N LEU A 259 11.37 -2.88 -16.89
CA LEU A 259 11.91 -1.72 -17.60
C LEU A 259 12.91 -0.91 -16.76
N GLY A 260 13.01 -1.22 -15.46
CA GLY A 260 13.82 -0.48 -14.50
C GLY A 260 13.05 0.64 -13.81
N TRP A 261 13.19 0.69 -12.50
CA TRP A 261 12.36 1.52 -11.61
C TRP A 261 12.52 3.03 -11.86
N ARG A 262 13.75 3.50 -12.09
CA ARG A 262 14.02 4.92 -12.30
C ARG A 262 13.34 5.45 -13.57
N SER A 263 13.58 4.79 -14.70
CA SER A 263 13.03 5.21 -16.00
C SER A 263 11.51 5.07 -16.04
N SER A 264 10.98 3.91 -15.68
CA SER A 264 9.53 3.67 -15.71
C SER A 264 8.75 4.61 -14.80
N SER A 265 9.25 4.86 -13.56
CA SER A 265 8.58 5.77 -12.62
C SER A 265 8.65 7.22 -13.08
N THR A 266 9.81 7.66 -13.58
CA THR A 266 9.96 9.05 -14.06
C THR A 266 9.08 9.29 -15.27
N VAL A 267 9.10 8.40 -16.26
CA VAL A 267 8.26 8.53 -17.47
C VAL A 267 6.77 8.49 -17.10
N ALA A 268 6.37 7.55 -16.23
CA ALA A 268 4.98 7.48 -15.78
C ALA A 268 4.50 8.79 -15.14
N LEU A 269 5.29 9.39 -14.24
CA LEU A 269 4.92 10.66 -13.61
C LEU A 269 4.92 11.85 -14.59
N LEU A 270 5.86 11.89 -15.53
CA LEU A 270 5.86 12.92 -16.57
C LEU A 270 4.62 12.82 -17.49
N LEU A 271 4.19 11.60 -17.81
CA LEU A 271 2.95 11.35 -18.56
C LEU A 271 1.71 11.65 -17.71
N ALA A 272 1.75 11.37 -16.40
CA ALA A 272 0.64 11.66 -15.49
C ALA A 272 0.37 13.16 -15.36
N ALA A 273 1.38 14.01 -15.44
CA ALA A 273 1.25 15.45 -15.20
C ALA A 273 0.18 16.13 -16.08
N PRO A 274 0.25 16.07 -17.42
CA PRO A 274 -0.78 16.66 -18.29
C PRO A 274 -2.12 15.91 -18.17
N LEU A 275 -2.11 14.60 -17.99
CA LEU A 275 -3.34 13.79 -17.86
C LEU A 275 -4.12 14.14 -16.60
N VAL A 276 -3.44 14.34 -15.48
CA VAL A 276 -4.06 14.76 -14.21
C VAL A 276 -4.62 16.18 -14.34
N ALA A 277 -3.86 17.12 -14.92
CA ALA A 277 -4.33 18.50 -15.11
C ALA A 277 -5.60 18.55 -15.98
N ALA A 278 -5.63 17.84 -17.10
CA ALA A 278 -6.81 17.70 -17.95
C ALA A 278 -7.93 16.89 -17.24
N GLY A 279 -7.57 15.90 -16.43
CA GLY A 279 -8.48 15.02 -15.70
C GLY A 279 -9.31 15.74 -14.64
N LEU A 280 -8.91 16.92 -14.19
CA LEU A 280 -9.73 17.75 -13.31
C LEU A 280 -10.98 18.32 -14.01
N GLN A 281 -11.05 18.23 -15.34
CA GLN A 281 -12.18 18.71 -16.15
C GLN A 281 -12.77 17.63 -17.06
N ARG A 282 -12.01 16.57 -17.38
CA ARG A 282 -12.39 15.50 -18.30
C ARG A 282 -12.21 14.14 -17.66
N PHE A 283 -13.28 13.37 -17.59
CA PHE A 283 -13.29 12.07 -16.89
C PHE A 283 -12.41 11.01 -17.57
N ASP A 284 -12.37 10.96 -18.89
CA ASP A 284 -11.52 10.04 -19.66
C ASP A 284 -10.02 10.22 -19.34
N THR A 285 -9.59 11.48 -19.28
CA THR A 285 -8.22 11.83 -18.89
C THR A 285 -7.98 11.64 -17.40
N ALA A 286 -9.02 11.79 -16.55
CA ALA A 286 -8.93 11.48 -15.12
C ALA A 286 -8.63 9.99 -14.88
N LEU A 287 -9.29 9.09 -15.60
CA LEU A 287 -9.04 7.64 -15.51
C LEU A 287 -7.60 7.30 -15.89
N THR A 288 -7.15 7.78 -17.05
CA THR A 288 -5.80 7.52 -17.52
C THR A 288 -4.76 8.18 -16.62
N GLY A 289 -5.02 9.41 -16.16
CA GLY A 289 -4.18 10.15 -15.22
C GLY A 289 -4.05 9.42 -13.89
N MET A 290 -5.16 8.90 -13.33
CA MET A 290 -5.15 8.11 -12.11
C MET A 290 -4.33 6.81 -12.28
N LEU A 291 -4.57 6.07 -13.37
CA LEU A 291 -3.83 4.84 -13.66
C LEU A 291 -2.31 5.11 -13.66
N VAL A 292 -1.85 6.11 -14.41
CA VAL A 292 -0.42 6.38 -14.58
C VAL A 292 0.20 6.99 -13.32
N LEU A 293 -0.55 7.83 -12.58
CA LEU A 293 -0.11 8.40 -11.30
C LEU A 293 0.18 7.31 -10.25
N GLN A 294 -0.65 6.25 -10.23
CA GLN A 294 -0.52 5.14 -9.27
C GLN A 294 0.58 4.12 -9.63
N PHE A 295 1.16 4.22 -10.82
CA PHE A 295 2.21 3.33 -11.32
C PHE A 295 3.41 3.22 -10.38
N THR A 296 3.74 4.31 -9.69
CA THR A 296 4.97 4.43 -8.90
C THR A 296 4.84 3.99 -7.44
N MET A 297 3.61 3.71 -6.97
CA MET A 297 3.39 3.31 -5.57
C MET A 297 4.13 2.02 -5.19
N PRO A 298 4.04 0.91 -5.97
CA PRO A 298 4.76 -0.31 -5.64
C PRO A 298 6.28 -0.16 -5.68
N VAL A 299 6.80 0.67 -6.59
CA VAL A 299 8.22 1.00 -6.65
C VAL A 299 8.67 1.73 -5.39
N THR A 300 7.86 2.68 -4.89
CA THR A 300 8.16 3.37 -3.63
C THR A 300 8.29 2.39 -2.47
N LEU A 301 7.31 1.49 -2.29
CA LEU A 301 7.32 0.49 -1.22
C LEU A 301 8.57 -0.41 -1.29
N ALA A 302 8.85 -0.94 -2.48
CA ALA A 302 10.01 -1.80 -2.68
C ALA A 302 11.34 -1.05 -2.47
N ALA A 303 11.46 0.19 -2.94
CA ALA A 303 12.68 0.99 -2.80
C ALA A 303 12.94 1.40 -1.35
N VAL A 304 11.91 1.81 -0.61
CA VAL A 304 12.02 2.11 0.84
C VAL A 304 12.40 0.86 1.62
N TYR A 305 11.83 -0.31 1.27
CA TYR A 305 12.23 -1.58 1.89
C TYR A 305 13.70 -1.94 1.60
N LEU A 306 14.18 -1.77 0.37
CA LEU A 306 15.59 -2.01 0.06
C LEU A 306 16.55 -1.04 0.77
N ALA A 307 16.07 0.16 1.08
CA ALA A 307 16.81 1.11 1.91
C ALA A 307 16.82 0.71 3.40
N LEU A 308 15.76 0.04 3.87
CA LEU A 308 15.55 -0.36 5.26
C LEU A 308 15.28 -1.87 5.40
N PRO A 309 16.14 -2.77 4.90
CA PRO A 309 15.82 -4.21 4.79
C PRO A 309 15.67 -4.92 6.14
N ARG A 310 16.20 -4.34 7.22
CA ARG A 310 16.03 -4.82 8.60
C ARG A 310 14.73 -4.36 9.26
N TRP A 311 14.00 -3.47 8.60
CA TRP A 311 12.81 -2.81 9.13
C TRP A 311 11.67 -2.85 8.11
N PRO A 312 11.19 -4.03 7.68
CA PRO A 312 10.15 -4.14 6.65
C PRO A 312 8.81 -3.55 7.09
N GLY A 313 8.46 -3.64 8.37
CA GLY A 313 7.26 -3.01 8.93
C GLY A 313 7.36 -1.49 8.92
N LEU A 314 8.50 -0.94 9.38
CA LEU A 314 8.79 0.49 9.29
C LEU A 314 8.81 0.95 7.82
N ALA A 315 9.45 0.18 6.94
CA ALA A 315 9.54 0.51 5.52
C ALA A 315 8.16 0.55 4.83
N TYR A 316 7.22 -0.26 5.30
CA TYR A 316 5.83 -0.19 4.85
C TYR A 316 5.08 1.00 5.48
N GLY A 317 5.27 1.26 6.76
CA GLY A 317 4.55 2.31 7.50
C GLY A 317 4.95 3.74 7.12
N LEU A 318 6.21 3.99 6.74
CA LEU A 318 6.66 5.33 6.36
C LEU A 318 5.94 5.91 5.13
N PRO A 319 5.76 5.19 4.01
CA PRO A 319 4.95 5.66 2.89
C PRO A 319 3.49 5.93 3.28
N CYS A 320 2.93 5.19 4.23
CA CYS A 320 1.57 5.42 4.71
C CYS A 320 1.47 6.72 5.52
N LEU A 321 2.46 7.03 6.35
CA LEU A 321 2.55 8.35 7.01
C LEU A 321 2.64 9.47 5.97
N ALA A 322 3.44 9.30 4.92
CA ALA A 322 3.55 10.29 3.85
C ALA A 322 2.23 10.46 3.07
N LEU A 323 1.47 9.38 2.86
CA LEU A 323 0.11 9.43 2.29
C LEU A 323 -0.81 10.29 3.15
N LEU A 324 -0.82 10.09 4.47
CA LEU A 324 -1.61 10.89 5.40
C LEU A 324 -1.23 12.37 5.32
N LEU A 325 0.06 12.68 5.43
CA LEU A 325 0.55 14.06 5.39
C LEU A 325 0.15 14.77 4.09
N GLY A 326 0.20 14.07 2.95
CA GLY A 326 -0.26 14.61 1.68
C GLY A 326 -1.78 14.76 1.56
N ALA A 327 -2.56 13.89 2.23
CA ALA A 327 -4.02 13.95 2.21
C ALA A 327 -4.60 14.96 3.21
N LEU A 328 -3.88 15.29 4.30
CA LEU A 328 -4.36 16.16 5.37
C LEU A 328 -4.92 17.50 4.88
N PRO A 329 -4.25 18.27 3.99
CA PRO A 329 -4.79 19.56 3.55
C PRO A 329 -6.15 19.44 2.86
N GLY A 330 -6.39 18.34 2.14
CA GLY A 330 -7.69 18.05 1.53
C GLY A 330 -8.74 17.57 2.54
N LEU A 331 -8.33 16.77 3.52
CA LEU A 331 -9.22 16.26 4.58
C LEU A 331 -9.67 17.35 5.54
N THR A 332 -8.81 18.34 5.80
CA THR A 332 -9.10 19.46 6.70
C THR A 332 -9.75 20.66 6.01
N GLY A 333 -9.93 20.61 4.69
CA GLY A 333 -10.44 21.74 3.92
C GLY A 333 -9.47 22.93 3.80
N LEU A 334 -8.22 22.77 4.25
CA LEU A 334 -7.17 23.81 4.11
C LEU A 334 -6.73 24.01 2.65
N LEU A 335 -7.03 23.06 1.78
CA LEU A 335 -6.68 23.10 0.38
C LEU A 335 -7.94 23.43 -0.42
N ASP A 336 -8.00 24.67 -0.93
CA ASP A 336 -9.03 25.03 -1.90
C ASP A 336 -8.76 24.28 -3.22
N PRO A 337 -9.65 23.35 -3.63
CA PRO A 337 -9.48 22.58 -4.84
C PRO A 337 -9.33 23.46 -6.11
N VAL A 338 -10.00 24.60 -6.15
CA VAL A 338 -9.98 25.53 -7.31
C VAL A 338 -8.63 26.23 -7.40
N ALA A 339 -8.17 26.79 -6.28
CA ALA A 339 -6.86 27.47 -6.21
C ALA A 339 -5.69 26.50 -6.44
N PHE A 340 -5.86 25.21 -6.11
CA PHE A 340 -4.79 24.22 -6.23
C PHE A 340 -4.67 23.59 -7.64
N LYS A 341 -5.72 23.66 -8.48
CA LYS A 341 -5.72 23.08 -9.83
C LYS A 341 -4.51 23.48 -10.69
N PRO A 342 -4.06 24.75 -10.76
CA PRO A 342 -2.91 25.13 -11.59
C PRO A 342 -1.59 24.46 -11.17
N PHE A 343 -1.48 24.05 -9.92
CA PHE A 343 -0.27 23.43 -9.37
C PHE A 343 -0.22 21.91 -9.57
N ALA A 344 -1.31 21.27 -10.02
CA ALA A 344 -1.39 19.82 -10.13
C ALA A 344 -0.29 19.26 -11.05
N ALA A 345 -0.15 19.75 -12.29
CA ALA A 345 0.89 19.28 -13.21
C ALA A 345 2.32 19.62 -12.73
N PRO A 346 2.66 20.86 -12.32
CA PRO A 346 3.97 21.17 -11.74
C PRO A 346 4.36 20.28 -10.57
N LEU A 347 3.43 19.97 -9.66
CA LEU A 347 3.71 19.11 -8.52
C LEU A 347 3.95 17.65 -8.93
N VAL A 348 3.23 17.14 -9.92
CA VAL A 348 3.51 15.79 -10.46
C VAL A 348 4.87 15.74 -11.14
N ILE A 349 5.26 16.80 -11.89
CA ILE A 349 6.61 16.91 -12.47
C ILE A 349 7.67 16.97 -11.37
N PHE A 350 7.43 17.71 -10.29
CA PHE A 350 8.32 17.74 -9.13
C PHE A 350 8.46 16.36 -8.48
N SER A 351 7.35 15.62 -8.36
CA SER A 351 7.36 14.23 -7.93
C SER A 351 8.20 13.33 -8.85
N ALA A 352 8.15 13.53 -10.17
CA ALA A 352 9.00 12.83 -11.13
C ALA A 352 10.49 13.11 -10.90
N LEU A 353 10.84 14.36 -10.63
CA LEU A 353 12.21 14.77 -10.30
C LEU A 353 12.70 14.10 -9.02
N MET A 354 11.85 14.01 -7.98
CA MET A 354 12.17 13.31 -6.74
C MET A 354 12.51 11.82 -7.01
N PHE A 355 11.74 11.14 -7.86
CA PHE A 355 12.03 9.77 -8.27
C PHE A 355 13.33 9.67 -9.08
N PHE A 356 13.53 10.57 -10.05
CA PHE A 356 14.72 10.58 -10.89
C PHE A 356 16.00 10.76 -10.08
N VAL A 357 15.99 11.67 -9.11
CA VAL A 357 17.12 11.94 -8.22
C VAL A 357 17.26 10.83 -7.17
N GLY A 358 16.16 10.40 -6.58
CA GLY A 358 16.13 9.37 -5.54
C GLY A 358 16.69 8.03 -6.03
N LEU A 359 16.32 7.60 -7.23
CA LEU A 359 16.73 6.32 -7.80
C LEU A 359 17.97 6.43 -8.72
N ARG A 360 18.77 7.49 -8.60
CA ARG A 360 19.98 7.69 -9.46
C ARG A 360 21.07 6.64 -9.24
N LYS A 361 21.21 6.11 -8.02
CA LYS A 361 22.11 4.99 -7.75
C LYS A 361 21.31 3.69 -7.77
N ARG A 362 21.87 2.63 -8.34
CA ARG A 362 21.27 1.31 -8.27
C ARG A 362 21.20 0.89 -6.79
N LEU A 363 20.01 0.71 -6.29
CA LEU A 363 19.80 -0.08 -5.09
C LEU A 363 20.21 -1.50 -5.48
N ASP A 364 21.08 -2.12 -4.71
CA ASP A 364 21.52 -3.50 -4.94
C ASP A 364 20.26 -4.39 -4.81
N THR A 365 19.55 -4.51 -5.93
CA THR A 365 18.41 -5.43 -6.04
C THR A 365 19.04 -6.79 -6.08
N GLY A 366 19.24 -7.40 -4.93
CA GLY A 366 19.70 -8.77 -4.68
C GLY A 366 19.83 -9.76 -5.81
N LYS A 367 20.40 -9.37 -6.96
CA LYS A 367 20.93 -10.36 -7.92
C LYS A 367 21.92 -11.29 -7.23
N ASN A 368 22.47 -10.86 -6.06
CA ASN A 368 23.33 -11.62 -5.17
C ASN A 368 22.68 -11.95 -3.80
N MET A 369 21.44 -11.56 -3.53
CA MET A 369 20.70 -12.10 -2.39
C MET A 369 20.12 -13.45 -2.83
N GLY A 370 20.98 -14.47 -2.83
CA GLY A 370 20.52 -15.85 -2.75
C GLY A 370 19.66 -15.99 -1.47
N PRO A 371 18.85 -17.03 -1.38
CA PRO A 371 18.04 -17.29 -0.18
C PRO A 371 18.98 -17.69 0.98
N THR A 372 19.71 -16.72 1.55
CA THR A 372 20.59 -16.88 2.70
C THR A 372 19.82 -16.47 3.97
N GLY A 373 18.80 -17.18 4.25
CA GLY A 373 18.26 -17.44 5.55
C GLY A 373 17.73 -18.86 5.51
N PRO A 374 17.83 -19.67 6.60
CA PRO A 374 17.32 -21.01 6.57
C PRO A 374 15.79 -20.96 6.39
N VAL A 375 15.35 -21.01 5.13
CA VAL A 375 14.00 -21.49 4.82
C VAL A 375 14.07 -22.98 5.19
N ARG A 376 13.70 -23.33 6.43
CA ARG A 376 13.37 -24.72 6.72
C ARG A 376 12.29 -25.12 5.74
N PRO A 377 12.50 -26.13 4.90
CA PRO A 377 11.42 -26.65 4.08
C PRO A 377 10.31 -27.06 5.04
N LEU A 378 9.08 -26.61 4.77
CA LEU A 378 7.88 -27.19 5.36
C LEU A 378 7.79 -28.63 4.84
N THR A 379 8.52 -29.53 5.45
CA THR A 379 8.24 -30.97 5.38
C THR A 379 7.30 -31.26 6.52
N ALA A 380 6.14 -31.75 6.14
CA ALA A 380 5.20 -32.57 6.91
C ALA A 380 4.64 -31.92 8.20
N TRP A 381 3.40 -31.50 8.16
CA TRP A 381 2.27 -32.14 8.90
C TRP A 381 0.96 -31.77 8.22
#